data_6a0fdaf6d5f738a3701da51880a8ac3d
#
_entry.id   6a0fdaf6d5f738a3701da51880a8ac3d
#
_cell.length_a   1.000
_cell.length_b   1.000
_cell.length_c   1.000
_cell.angle_alpha   90.00
_cell.angle_beta   90.00
_cell.angle_gamma   90.00
#
_symmetry.space_group_name_H-M   'P 1'
#
loop_
_entity.id
_entity.type
_entity.pdbx_description
1 polymer ?
#
loop_
_entity_poly.entity_id
_entity_poly.type
_entity_poly.pdbx_seq_one_letter_code
_entity_poly.pdbx_strand_id
1 'polypeptide(L)'
;MLNPFRTAANSSRLGSTAPDRVTSFDLSVVVPVLDERDNVAPLVGEIVAALTGVVAFEIVYVDDGSTDGTTEALAAMQQQVQVLRVIRHEHPVGQSTAIRSGVLAARGRWIATLDGDGQNDPADIPALLMQACLVSAERGDDRLLIAGWRTNRKDSRYTRWQSRIANALRARLLGDGTPDTGCGLKVFPRAAFLALPYFDHMHRFMPALVRRDGGDVQSI
;
A
#
# COMPACT_ATOMS: atom_id res chain seq x y z
N MET A 1 11.13 3.26 -25.59
CA MET A 1 10.38 3.78 -24.43
C MET A 1 11.27 3.66 -23.19
N LEU A 2 11.64 4.75 -22.56
CA LEU A 2 12.46 4.76 -21.34
C LEU A 2 11.61 4.28 -20.16
N ASN A 3 12.11 3.28 -19.44
CA ASN A 3 11.44 2.76 -18.23
C ASN A 3 11.58 3.80 -17.09
N PRO A 4 10.52 4.45 -16.62
CA PRO A 4 10.61 5.52 -15.62
C PRO A 4 11.06 5.03 -14.23
N PHE A 5 11.19 3.71 -14.03
CA PHE A 5 11.60 3.11 -12.75
C PHE A 5 13.11 2.87 -12.61
N ARG A 6 13.94 3.22 -13.61
CA ARG A 6 15.39 3.13 -13.50
C ARG A 6 15.98 4.42 -12.97
N THR A 7 16.31 4.47 -11.70
CA THR A 7 17.25 5.47 -11.14
C THR A 7 18.66 5.17 -11.61
N ALA A 8 19.37 6.18 -12.08
CA ALA A 8 20.75 6.08 -12.51
C ALA A 8 21.67 5.62 -11.37
N ALA A 9 22.21 4.42 -11.49
CA ALA A 9 23.28 3.96 -10.63
C ALA A 9 24.57 4.72 -10.96
N ASN A 10 25.05 5.52 -10.03
CA ASN A 10 26.32 6.23 -10.12
C ASN A 10 27.47 5.23 -9.92
N SER A 11 28.30 5.08 -10.95
CA SER A 11 29.45 4.19 -10.97
C SER A 11 30.67 4.85 -10.32
N SER A 12 31.17 4.32 -9.20
CA SER A 12 32.62 4.35 -8.92
C SER A 12 33.06 3.33 -7.86
N ARG A 13 33.76 2.31 -8.35
CA ARG A 13 34.97 1.63 -7.86
C ARG A 13 34.98 0.75 -6.61
N LEU A 14 35.27 -0.55 -6.91
CA LEU A 14 36.28 -1.46 -6.32
C LEU A 14 36.17 -1.88 -4.85
N GLY A 15 35.93 -3.20 -4.68
CA GLY A 15 36.19 -3.95 -3.45
C GLY A 15 35.47 -5.29 -3.48
N SER A 16 36.18 -6.37 -3.90
CA SER A 16 35.76 -7.76 -3.88
C SER A 16 35.44 -8.24 -2.47
N THR A 17 34.20 -8.51 -2.19
CA THR A 17 33.67 -9.60 -1.37
C THR A 17 32.18 -9.68 -1.73
N ALA A 18 31.70 -10.86 -2.12
CA ALA A 18 30.32 -11.04 -2.46
C ALA A 18 29.43 -10.78 -1.24
N PRO A 19 28.64 -9.70 -1.21
CA PRO A 19 27.56 -9.59 -0.25
C PRO A 19 26.32 -10.22 -0.87
N ASP A 20 25.53 -10.87 -0.02
CA ASP A 20 24.15 -11.25 -0.28
C ASP A 20 23.53 -10.25 -1.25
N ARG A 21 22.99 -10.76 -2.36
CA ARG A 21 22.18 -9.93 -3.26
C ARG A 21 20.98 -9.45 -2.45
N VAL A 22 21.11 -8.33 -1.81
CA VAL A 22 19.96 -7.54 -1.36
C VAL A 22 19.27 -7.11 -2.63
N THR A 23 18.27 -7.87 -3.04
CA THR A 23 17.35 -7.44 -4.08
C THR A 23 16.70 -6.17 -3.56
N SER A 24 17.10 -5.02 -4.10
CA SER A 24 16.43 -3.77 -3.79
C SER A 24 15.07 -3.81 -4.47
N PHE A 25 14.01 -3.81 -3.68
CA PHE A 25 12.66 -3.64 -4.19
C PHE A 25 12.37 -2.15 -4.35
N ASP A 26 11.71 -1.79 -5.45
CA ASP A 26 11.23 -0.42 -5.65
C ASP A 26 9.87 -0.23 -4.97
N LEU A 27 9.05 -1.30 -4.91
CA LEU A 27 7.70 -1.30 -4.36
C LEU A 27 7.51 -2.42 -3.32
N SER A 28 6.85 -2.10 -2.21
CA SER A 28 6.29 -3.10 -1.29
C SER A 28 4.77 -2.97 -1.26
N VAL A 29 4.06 -4.06 -1.57
CA VAL A 29 2.60 -4.13 -1.42
C VAL A 29 2.29 -4.64 -0.02
N VAL A 30 1.66 -3.80 0.80
CA VAL A 30 1.31 -4.11 2.19
C VAL A 30 -0.18 -4.43 2.28
N VAL A 31 -0.50 -5.63 2.73
CA VAL A 31 -1.88 -6.15 2.81
C VAL A 31 -2.17 -6.58 4.24
N PRO A 32 -2.89 -5.77 5.04
CA PRO A 32 -3.38 -6.21 6.34
C PRO A 32 -4.58 -7.14 6.14
N VAL A 33 -4.63 -8.22 6.91
CA VAL A 33 -5.73 -9.19 6.88
C VAL A 33 -6.14 -9.61 8.30
N LEU A 34 -7.43 -9.89 8.45
CA LEU A 34 -8.02 -10.52 9.62
C LEU A 34 -9.20 -11.37 9.16
N ASP A 35 -9.09 -12.70 9.29
CA ASP A 35 -10.11 -13.68 8.88
C ASP A 35 -10.51 -13.56 7.39
N GLU A 36 -9.51 -13.60 6.50
CA GLU A 36 -9.66 -13.43 5.04
C GLU A 36 -9.13 -14.63 4.24
N ARG A 37 -9.23 -15.86 4.79
CA ARG A 37 -8.67 -17.09 4.25
C ARG A 37 -8.92 -17.26 2.76
N ASP A 38 -10.16 -17.10 2.32
CA ASP A 38 -10.57 -17.41 0.94
C ASP A 38 -10.07 -16.37 -0.08
N ASN A 39 -9.70 -15.18 0.41
CA ASN A 39 -9.19 -14.09 -0.42
C ASN A 39 -7.65 -14.12 -0.60
N VAL A 40 -6.92 -14.88 0.23
CA VAL A 40 -5.45 -14.89 0.22
C VAL A 40 -4.90 -15.31 -1.15
N ALA A 41 -5.26 -16.49 -1.64
CA ALA A 41 -4.66 -17.03 -2.86
C ALA A 41 -5.05 -16.23 -4.12
N PRO A 42 -6.33 -15.84 -4.32
CA PRO A 42 -6.71 -14.99 -5.44
C PRO A 42 -5.96 -13.67 -5.44
N LEU A 43 -5.94 -12.94 -4.32
CA LEU A 43 -5.34 -11.62 -4.23
C LEU A 43 -3.82 -11.64 -4.44
N VAL A 44 -3.11 -12.63 -3.87
CA VAL A 44 -1.68 -12.83 -4.15
C VAL A 44 -1.43 -13.05 -5.64
N GLY A 45 -2.25 -13.90 -6.29
CA GLY A 45 -2.15 -14.15 -7.72
C GLY A 45 -2.36 -12.89 -8.56
N GLU A 46 -3.35 -12.08 -8.24
CA GLU A 46 -3.65 -10.82 -8.91
C GLU A 46 -2.52 -9.79 -8.74
N ILE A 47 -1.97 -9.64 -7.53
CA ILE A 47 -0.82 -8.74 -7.28
C ILE A 47 0.40 -9.18 -8.10
N VAL A 48 0.71 -10.48 -8.12
CA VAL A 48 1.83 -11.02 -8.90
C VAL A 48 1.61 -10.77 -10.39
N ALA A 49 0.41 -11.02 -10.89
CA ALA A 49 0.07 -10.78 -12.31
C ALA A 49 0.18 -9.30 -12.70
N ALA A 50 -0.26 -8.38 -11.82
CA ALA A 50 -0.22 -6.95 -12.08
C ALA A 50 1.20 -6.35 -12.10
N LEU A 51 2.13 -6.92 -11.32
CA LEU A 51 3.43 -6.29 -11.08
C LEU A 51 4.61 -7.00 -11.74
N THR A 52 4.45 -8.28 -12.15
CA THR A 52 5.52 -9.03 -12.81
C THR A 52 5.93 -8.37 -14.12
N GLY A 53 7.23 -8.07 -14.26
CA GLY A 53 7.77 -7.40 -15.44
C GLY A 53 7.55 -5.87 -15.46
N VAL A 54 6.82 -5.30 -14.50
CA VAL A 54 6.54 -3.87 -14.38
C VAL A 54 7.54 -3.19 -13.44
N VAL A 55 7.73 -3.73 -12.26
CA VAL A 55 8.57 -3.15 -11.20
C VAL A 55 9.17 -4.26 -10.35
N ALA A 56 10.32 -4.01 -9.71
CA ALA A 56 10.85 -4.91 -8.68
C ALA A 56 10.02 -4.74 -7.40
N PHE A 57 9.32 -5.80 -6.97
CA PHE A 57 8.38 -5.71 -5.85
C PHE A 57 8.49 -6.86 -4.85
N GLU A 58 8.03 -6.61 -3.65
CA GLU A 58 7.69 -7.61 -2.63
C GLU A 58 6.23 -7.44 -2.19
N ILE A 59 5.66 -8.49 -1.64
CA ILE A 59 4.33 -8.49 -1.00
C ILE A 59 4.54 -8.75 0.49
N VAL A 60 3.99 -7.90 1.34
CA VAL A 60 4.05 -8.02 2.80
C VAL A 60 2.63 -8.15 3.33
N TYR A 61 2.20 -9.37 3.59
CA TYR A 61 0.95 -9.63 4.32
C TYR A 61 1.19 -9.46 5.81
N VAL A 62 0.21 -8.84 6.47
CA VAL A 62 0.19 -8.72 7.93
C VAL A 62 -1.09 -9.36 8.44
N ASP A 63 -0.97 -10.55 8.98
CA ASP A 63 -2.06 -11.29 9.62
C ASP A 63 -2.26 -10.75 11.05
N ASP A 64 -3.35 -10.05 11.24
CA ASP A 64 -3.68 -9.36 12.50
C ASP A 64 -4.34 -10.30 13.52
N GLY A 65 -3.85 -11.54 13.63
CA GLY A 65 -4.30 -12.52 14.60
C GLY A 65 -5.54 -13.31 14.15
N SER A 66 -5.60 -13.70 12.87
CA SER A 66 -6.70 -14.49 12.30
C SER A 66 -6.89 -15.86 12.97
N THR A 67 -8.13 -16.35 12.95
CA THR A 67 -8.56 -17.61 13.56
C THR A 67 -9.26 -18.58 12.59
N ASP A 68 -9.50 -18.16 11.35
CA ASP A 68 -10.28 -18.88 10.33
C ASP A 68 -9.45 -19.78 9.38
N GLY A 69 -8.12 -19.85 9.56
CA GLY A 69 -7.20 -20.55 8.67
C GLY A 69 -6.47 -19.63 7.68
N THR A 70 -6.60 -18.32 7.82
CA THR A 70 -5.85 -17.32 7.02
C THR A 70 -4.33 -17.50 7.17
N THR A 71 -3.86 -17.75 8.40
CA THR A 71 -2.43 -17.97 8.68
C THR A 71 -1.87 -19.15 7.87
N GLU A 72 -2.59 -20.28 7.85
CA GLU A 72 -2.20 -21.49 7.12
C GLU A 72 -2.22 -21.25 5.60
N ALA A 73 -3.22 -20.53 5.10
CA ALA A 73 -3.30 -20.15 3.68
C ALA A 73 -2.11 -19.27 3.27
N LEU A 74 -1.75 -18.27 4.09
CA LEU A 74 -0.58 -17.42 3.87
C LEU A 74 0.73 -18.20 3.90
N ALA A 75 0.89 -19.13 4.84
CA ALA A 75 2.08 -19.98 4.93
C ALA A 75 2.23 -20.87 3.69
N ALA A 76 1.13 -21.43 3.18
CA ALA A 76 1.13 -22.21 1.95
C ALA A 76 1.49 -21.38 0.71
N MET A 77 0.96 -20.17 0.60
CA MET A 77 1.30 -19.24 -0.49
C MET A 77 2.74 -18.77 -0.44
N GLN A 78 3.30 -18.55 0.75
CA GLN A 78 4.70 -18.14 0.92
C GLN A 78 5.70 -19.17 0.41
N GLN A 79 5.35 -20.47 0.43
CA GLN A 79 6.17 -21.53 -0.14
C GLN A 79 6.20 -21.51 -1.68
N GLN A 80 5.15 -20.94 -2.31
CA GLN A 80 4.98 -20.92 -3.76
C GLN A 80 5.44 -19.58 -4.38
N VAL A 81 5.33 -18.48 -3.64
CA VAL A 81 5.55 -17.11 -4.12
C VAL A 81 6.74 -16.49 -3.37
N GLN A 82 7.91 -16.49 -3.98
CA GLN A 82 9.17 -16.05 -3.35
C GLN A 82 9.17 -14.57 -2.91
N VAL A 83 8.38 -13.73 -3.55
CA VAL A 83 8.27 -12.30 -3.21
C VAL A 83 7.29 -12.05 -2.07
N LEU A 84 6.58 -13.07 -1.57
CA LEU A 84 5.64 -12.97 -0.46
C LEU A 84 6.35 -13.15 0.88
N ARG A 85 6.09 -12.21 1.78
CA ARG A 85 6.49 -12.26 3.19
C ARG A 85 5.26 -12.10 4.07
N VAL A 86 5.24 -12.80 5.19
CA VAL A 86 4.13 -12.79 6.14
C VAL A 86 4.65 -12.34 7.50
N ILE A 87 3.91 -11.42 8.11
CA ILE A 87 4.04 -11.00 9.51
C ILE A 87 2.76 -11.42 10.21
N ARG A 88 2.86 -11.96 11.41
CA ARG A 88 1.69 -12.32 12.20
C ARG A 88 1.73 -11.60 13.55
N HIS A 89 0.59 -11.05 13.94
CA HIS A 89 0.33 -10.59 15.30
C HIS A 89 -0.27 -11.72 16.13
N GLU A 90 0.05 -11.79 17.41
CA GLU A 90 -0.49 -12.83 18.33
C GLU A 90 -1.98 -12.66 18.56
N HIS A 91 -2.48 -11.44 18.48
CA HIS A 91 -3.89 -11.07 18.65
C HIS A 91 -4.22 -9.84 17.81
N PRO A 92 -5.49 -9.60 17.49
CA PRO A 92 -5.90 -8.43 16.72
C PRO A 92 -5.52 -7.12 17.41
N VAL A 93 -4.77 -6.28 16.71
CA VAL A 93 -4.34 -4.94 17.20
C VAL A 93 -4.84 -3.80 16.32
N GLY A 94 -5.59 -4.13 15.27
CA GLY A 94 -6.26 -3.20 14.37
C GLY A 94 -5.49 -2.86 13.11
N GLN A 95 -6.26 -2.52 12.06
CA GLN A 95 -5.76 -2.30 10.70
C GLN A 95 -4.62 -1.26 10.62
N SER A 96 -4.69 -0.17 11.39
CA SER A 96 -3.63 0.85 11.40
C SER A 96 -2.30 0.31 11.90
N THR A 97 -2.33 -0.52 12.95
CA THR A 97 -1.14 -1.18 13.48
C THR A 97 -0.61 -2.19 12.48
N ALA A 98 -1.49 -2.98 11.86
CA ALA A 98 -1.11 -3.97 10.85
C ALA A 98 -0.43 -3.28 9.65
N ILE A 99 -1.02 -2.20 9.11
CA ILE A 99 -0.38 -1.42 8.04
C ILE A 99 1.00 -0.91 8.49
N ARG A 100 1.10 -0.34 9.70
CA ARG A 100 2.38 0.16 10.22
C ARG A 100 3.43 -0.95 10.36
N SER A 101 3.06 -2.12 10.87
CA SER A 101 3.96 -3.29 10.97
C SER A 101 4.47 -3.69 9.59
N GLY A 102 3.58 -3.73 8.59
CA GLY A 102 3.94 -4.00 7.21
C GLY A 102 4.90 -2.97 6.62
N VAL A 103 4.62 -1.67 6.80
CA VAL A 103 5.48 -0.58 6.30
C VAL A 103 6.84 -0.56 7.00
N LEU A 104 6.91 -0.86 8.29
CA LEU A 104 8.17 -0.97 9.02
C LEU A 104 9.05 -2.10 8.46
N ALA A 105 8.44 -3.25 8.14
CA ALA A 105 9.12 -4.42 7.59
C ALA A 105 9.39 -4.31 6.07
N ALA A 106 8.69 -3.42 5.37
CA ALA A 106 8.84 -3.18 3.94
C ALA A 106 10.25 -2.71 3.58
N ARG A 107 10.73 -3.13 2.41
CA ARG A 107 12.06 -2.82 1.87
C ARG A 107 12.02 -1.87 0.68
N GLY A 108 10.85 -1.74 0.03
CA GLY A 108 10.63 -0.85 -1.09
C GLY A 108 10.66 0.62 -0.69
N ARG A 109 11.10 1.48 -1.61
CA ARG A 109 10.97 2.94 -1.49
C ARG A 109 9.51 3.35 -1.46
N TRP A 110 8.70 2.74 -2.32
CA TRP A 110 7.27 2.96 -2.45
C TRP A 110 6.49 1.89 -1.70
N ILE A 111 5.38 2.31 -1.11
CA ILE A 111 4.40 1.41 -0.50
C ILE A 111 3.10 1.52 -1.28
N ALA A 112 2.54 0.37 -1.67
CA ALA A 112 1.14 0.26 -2.05
C ALA A 112 0.40 -0.44 -0.92
N THR A 113 -0.69 0.13 -0.41
CA THR A 113 -1.58 -0.59 0.52
C THR A 113 -2.78 -1.14 -0.23
N LEU A 114 -3.27 -2.30 0.18
CA LEU A 114 -4.51 -2.94 -0.31
C LEU A 114 -5.26 -3.51 0.88
N ASP A 115 -6.60 -3.45 0.85
CA ASP A 115 -7.42 -4.23 1.78
C ASP A 115 -7.41 -5.70 1.35
N GLY A 116 -7.42 -6.62 2.33
CA GLY A 116 -7.34 -8.07 2.08
C GLY A 116 -8.62 -8.72 1.58
N ASP A 117 -9.73 -7.97 1.51
CA ASP A 117 -11.07 -8.42 1.17
C ASP A 117 -11.36 -8.53 -0.35
N GLY A 118 -10.36 -8.25 -1.19
CA GLY A 118 -10.46 -8.32 -2.64
C GLY A 118 -11.33 -7.23 -3.29
N GLN A 119 -11.70 -6.17 -2.56
CA GLN A 119 -12.51 -5.07 -3.14
C GLN A 119 -11.71 -4.08 -3.98
N ASN A 120 -10.41 -4.09 -3.90
CA ASN A 120 -9.51 -3.25 -4.69
C ASN A 120 -8.84 -4.10 -5.78
N ASP A 121 -8.76 -3.58 -6.99
CA ASP A 121 -8.10 -4.26 -8.10
C ASP A 121 -6.59 -3.97 -8.08
N PRO A 122 -5.71 -4.99 -7.88
CA PRO A 122 -4.27 -4.80 -7.95
C PRO A 122 -3.75 -4.29 -9.30
N ALA A 123 -4.51 -4.45 -10.38
CA ALA A 123 -4.16 -3.96 -11.71
C ALA A 123 -4.04 -2.42 -11.76
N ASP A 124 -4.63 -1.70 -10.79
CA ASP A 124 -4.52 -0.25 -10.69
C ASP A 124 -3.17 0.21 -10.07
N ILE A 125 -2.44 -0.68 -9.36
CA ILE A 125 -1.18 -0.31 -8.69
C ILE A 125 -0.15 0.31 -9.64
N PRO A 126 0.11 -0.23 -10.85
CA PRO A 126 1.07 0.37 -11.77
C PRO A 126 0.74 1.82 -12.15
N ALA A 127 -0.53 2.14 -12.36
CA ALA A 127 -0.96 3.49 -12.70
C ALA A 127 -0.76 4.47 -11.52
N LEU A 128 -1.14 4.06 -10.30
CA LEU A 128 -0.93 4.86 -9.10
C LEU A 128 0.57 5.08 -8.83
N LEU A 129 1.39 4.05 -9.00
CA LEU A 129 2.84 4.14 -8.81
C LEU A 129 3.48 5.08 -9.83
N MET A 130 3.07 4.99 -11.09
CA MET A 130 3.54 5.90 -12.13
C MET A 130 3.20 7.35 -11.80
N GLN A 131 1.96 7.62 -11.39
CA GLN A 131 1.54 8.96 -10.96
C GLN A 131 2.34 9.45 -9.75
N ALA A 132 2.59 8.58 -8.77
CA ALA A 132 3.40 8.91 -7.60
C ALA A 132 4.84 9.30 -7.99
N CYS A 133 5.46 8.56 -8.92
CA CYS A 133 6.78 8.89 -9.44
C CYS A 133 6.81 10.23 -10.18
N LEU A 134 5.80 10.52 -10.99
CA LEU A 134 5.70 11.80 -11.72
C LEU A 134 5.57 12.97 -10.75
N VAL A 135 4.65 12.89 -9.78
CA VAL A 135 4.44 13.94 -8.76
C VAL A 135 5.70 14.15 -7.93
N SER A 136 6.38 13.07 -7.50
CA SER A 136 7.65 13.17 -6.76
C SER A 136 8.73 13.88 -7.58
N ALA A 137 8.86 13.56 -8.87
CA ALA A 137 9.84 14.19 -9.76
C ALA A 137 9.54 15.67 -10.02
N GLU A 138 8.27 16.04 -10.22
CA GLU A 138 7.85 17.42 -10.46
C GLU A 138 8.02 18.30 -9.23
N ARG A 139 7.71 17.78 -8.05
CA ARG A 139 7.82 18.51 -6.80
C ARG A 139 9.25 18.58 -6.24
N GLY A 140 10.09 17.60 -6.58
CA GLY A 140 11.39 17.39 -5.93
C GLY A 140 11.24 17.03 -4.43
N ASP A 141 10.08 16.50 -4.05
CA ASP A 141 9.67 16.20 -2.67
C ASP A 141 8.83 14.91 -2.63
N ASP A 142 9.18 14.03 -1.70
CA ASP A 142 8.54 12.73 -1.51
C ASP A 142 7.33 12.77 -0.55
N ARG A 143 6.89 13.93 -0.09
CA ARG A 143 5.67 14.06 0.73
C ARG A 143 4.43 14.04 -0.15
N LEU A 144 3.97 12.85 -0.49
CA LEU A 144 2.81 12.66 -1.36
C LEU A 144 2.05 11.37 -1.04
N LEU A 145 0.79 11.32 -1.49
CA LEU A 145 -0.06 10.16 -1.46
C LEU A 145 -0.97 10.16 -2.69
N ILE A 146 -0.93 9.05 -3.44
CA ILE A 146 -1.88 8.80 -4.54
C ILE A 146 -2.89 7.76 -4.05
N ALA A 147 -4.17 8.11 -4.07
CA ALA A 147 -5.26 7.24 -3.66
C ALA A 147 -6.04 6.72 -4.86
N GLY A 148 -6.38 5.46 -4.88
CA GLY A 148 -7.32 4.90 -5.84
C GLY A 148 -8.73 5.43 -5.59
N TRP A 149 -9.53 5.52 -6.66
CA TRP A 149 -10.93 5.91 -6.57
C TRP A 149 -11.84 4.79 -7.05
N ARG A 150 -12.62 4.22 -6.12
CA ARG A 150 -13.58 3.16 -6.44
C ARG A 150 -14.78 3.72 -7.20
N THR A 151 -14.83 3.53 -8.53
CA THR A 151 -15.93 3.99 -9.39
C THR A 151 -17.15 3.07 -9.31
N ASN A 152 -16.98 1.77 -9.04
CA ASN A 152 -18.03 0.74 -9.03
C ASN A 152 -18.26 0.15 -7.62
N ARG A 153 -18.80 0.94 -6.69
CA ARG A 153 -19.27 0.41 -5.40
C ARG A 153 -20.52 -0.41 -5.56
N LYS A 154 -20.49 -1.70 -5.19
CA LYS A 154 -21.66 -2.58 -5.08
C LYS A 154 -22.51 -2.30 -3.82
N ASP A 155 -22.22 -1.23 -3.09
CA ASP A 155 -22.94 -0.85 -1.87
C ASP A 155 -24.38 -0.46 -2.14
N SER A 156 -25.26 -0.71 -1.15
CA SER A 156 -26.66 -0.28 -1.20
C SER A 156 -26.75 1.27 -1.30
N ARG A 157 -27.85 1.77 -1.88
CA ARG A 157 -28.09 3.22 -2.03
C ARG A 157 -28.05 3.99 -0.70
N TYR A 158 -28.46 3.33 0.40
CA TYR A 158 -28.49 3.90 1.75
C TYR A 158 -27.06 4.05 2.33
N THR A 159 -26.23 3.03 2.21
CA THR A 159 -24.82 3.04 2.66
C THR A 159 -24.00 4.07 1.90
N ARG A 160 -24.26 4.25 0.59
CA ARG A 160 -23.65 5.30 -0.24
C ARG A 160 -23.98 6.71 0.25
N TRP A 161 -25.22 6.95 0.66
CA TRP A 161 -25.67 8.26 1.11
C TRP A 161 -25.04 8.64 2.46
N GLN A 162 -25.03 7.71 3.42
CA GLN A 162 -24.37 7.90 4.73
C GLN A 162 -22.85 8.13 4.56
N SER A 163 -22.18 7.35 3.71
CA SER A 163 -20.76 7.52 3.42
C SER A 163 -20.46 8.86 2.74
N ARG A 164 -21.32 9.35 1.84
CA ARG A 164 -21.15 10.66 1.20
C ARG A 164 -21.25 11.81 2.18
N ILE A 165 -22.21 11.80 3.09
CA ILE A 165 -22.37 12.85 4.11
C ILE A 165 -21.20 12.82 5.08
N ALA A 166 -20.83 11.63 5.57
CA ALA A 166 -19.68 11.48 6.48
C ALA A 166 -18.37 11.93 5.82
N ASN A 167 -18.14 11.56 4.55
CA ASN A 167 -16.96 11.97 3.80
C ASN A 167 -16.97 13.48 3.48
N ALA A 168 -18.13 14.06 3.12
CA ALA A 168 -18.24 15.50 2.85
C ALA A 168 -18.01 16.33 4.12
N LEU A 169 -18.58 15.90 5.25
CA LEU A 169 -18.38 16.57 6.54
C LEU A 169 -16.90 16.47 6.98
N ARG A 170 -16.30 15.30 6.81
CA ARG A 170 -14.89 15.07 7.11
C ARG A 170 -13.99 15.89 6.18
N ALA A 171 -14.22 15.85 4.86
CA ALA A 171 -13.45 16.60 3.88
C ALA A 171 -13.49 18.11 4.18
N ARG A 172 -14.65 18.62 4.63
CA ARG A 172 -14.81 20.02 5.02
C ARG A 172 -14.08 20.35 6.33
N LEU A 173 -14.06 19.43 7.30
CA LEU A 173 -13.38 19.61 8.59
C LEU A 173 -11.86 19.46 8.48
N LEU A 174 -11.39 18.56 7.60
CA LEU A 174 -9.98 18.25 7.47
C LEU A 174 -9.31 18.91 6.26
N GLY A 175 -10.09 19.54 5.36
CA GLY A 175 -9.58 20.21 4.16
C GLY A 175 -8.88 19.28 3.17
N ASP A 176 -9.17 17.94 3.25
CA ASP A 176 -8.40 16.94 2.52
C ASP A 176 -8.86 16.72 1.06
N GLY A 177 -10.04 17.22 0.68
CA GLY A 177 -10.55 17.19 -0.70
C GLY A 177 -10.55 15.83 -1.39
N THR A 178 -10.33 14.73 -0.65
CA THR A 178 -10.20 13.38 -1.18
C THR A 178 -11.59 12.74 -1.32
N PRO A 179 -12.00 12.33 -2.53
CA PRO A 179 -13.36 11.83 -2.78
C PRO A 179 -13.67 10.51 -2.07
N ASP A 180 -12.70 9.60 -1.96
CA ASP A 180 -12.83 8.29 -1.29
C ASP A 180 -11.64 8.00 -0.39
N THR A 181 -11.69 8.50 0.82
CA THR A 181 -10.66 8.26 1.83
C THR A 181 -10.69 6.85 2.42
N GLY A 182 -11.82 6.14 2.21
CA GLY A 182 -12.00 4.75 2.61
C GLY A 182 -11.43 3.75 1.61
N CYS A 183 -10.90 4.17 0.46
CA CYS A 183 -10.24 3.26 -0.47
C CYS A 183 -8.97 2.69 0.18
N GLY A 184 -8.83 1.37 0.25
CA GLY A 184 -7.65 0.70 0.78
C GLY A 184 -6.42 0.88 -0.11
N LEU A 185 -6.64 1.01 -1.43
CA LEU A 185 -5.57 1.17 -2.40
C LEU A 185 -4.99 2.59 -2.35
N LYS A 186 -3.76 2.69 -1.88
CA LYS A 186 -2.99 3.94 -1.80
C LYS A 186 -1.53 3.67 -2.11
N VAL A 187 -0.88 4.59 -2.82
CA VAL A 187 0.57 4.56 -3.08
C VAL A 187 1.22 5.79 -2.47
N PHE A 188 2.29 5.59 -1.71
CA PHE A 188 3.04 6.64 -1.04
C PHE A 188 4.49 6.23 -0.78
N PRO A 189 5.42 7.18 -0.59
CA PRO A 189 6.79 6.87 -0.17
C PRO A 189 6.83 6.32 1.26
N ARG A 190 7.60 5.25 1.47
CA ARG A 190 7.78 4.64 2.79
C ARG A 190 8.24 5.66 3.84
N ALA A 191 9.21 6.49 3.49
CA ALA A 191 9.76 7.49 4.39
C ALA A 191 8.70 8.53 4.82
N ALA A 192 7.85 8.97 3.88
CA ALA A 192 6.76 9.90 4.19
C ALA A 192 5.77 9.32 5.20
N PHE A 193 5.36 8.06 5.02
CA PHE A 193 4.46 7.39 5.99
C PHE A 193 5.08 7.29 7.38
N LEU A 194 6.35 6.91 7.47
CA LEU A 194 7.03 6.72 8.76
C LEU A 194 7.26 8.04 9.51
N ALA A 195 7.24 9.17 8.83
CA ALA A 195 7.31 10.51 9.43
C ALA A 195 5.97 10.96 10.02
N LEU A 196 4.83 10.36 9.60
CA LEU A 196 3.52 10.71 10.11
C LEU A 196 3.34 10.25 11.57
N PRO A 197 2.56 11.01 12.39
CA PRO A 197 2.22 10.59 13.74
C PRO A 197 1.37 9.31 13.70
N TYR A 198 1.71 8.36 14.57
CA TYR A 198 0.94 7.13 14.71
C TYR A 198 -0.15 7.28 15.76
N PHE A 199 -1.37 6.87 15.41
CA PHE A 199 -2.51 6.71 16.31
C PHE A 199 -3.50 5.69 15.72
N ASP A 200 -4.38 5.16 16.53
CA ASP A 200 -5.39 4.21 16.06
C ASP A 200 -6.30 4.84 14.99
N HIS A 201 -6.67 4.04 13.98
CA HIS A 201 -7.42 4.49 12.79
C HIS A 201 -6.70 5.53 11.90
N MET A 202 -5.39 5.79 12.09
CA MET A 202 -4.65 6.76 11.27
C MET A 202 -4.76 6.51 9.74
N HIS A 203 -4.91 5.25 9.32
CA HIS A 203 -5.03 4.88 7.90
C HIS A 203 -6.16 5.63 7.18
N ARG A 204 -7.22 6.01 7.90
CA ARG A 204 -8.35 6.82 7.38
C ARG A 204 -8.04 8.29 7.26
N PHE A 205 -7.02 8.77 7.98
CA PHE A 205 -6.62 10.17 8.03
C PHE A 205 -5.35 10.46 7.23
N MET A 206 -4.75 9.44 6.59
CA MET A 206 -3.51 9.60 5.83
C MET A 206 -3.54 10.78 4.84
N PRO A 207 -4.61 11.00 4.03
CA PRO A 207 -4.67 12.14 3.14
C PRO A 207 -4.55 13.48 3.87
N ALA A 208 -5.27 13.63 5.00
CA ALA A 208 -5.23 14.84 5.81
C ALA A 208 -3.87 15.05 6.48
N LEU A 209 -3.25 13.97 6.96
CA LEU A 209 -1.92 14.00 7.59
C LEU A 209 -0.83 14.41 6.59
N VAL A 210 -0.86 13.84 5.38
CA VAL A 210 0.09 14.20 4.31
C VAL A 210 -0.06 15.66 3.92
N ARG A 211 -1.29 16.16 3.75
CA ARG A 211 -1.53 17.58 3.44
C ARG A 211 -1.08 18.52 4.57
N ARG A 212 -1.34 18.14 5.82
CA ARG A 212 -0.89 18.90 7.00
C ARG A 212 0.64 19.01 7.06
N ASP A 213 1.34 17.98 6.59
CA ASP A 213 2.81 17.97 6.51
C ASP A 213 3.34 18.70 5.24
N GLY A 214 2.47 19.41 4.51
CA GLY A 214 2.82 20.14 3.28
C GLY A 214 2.96 19.26 2.05
N GLY A 215 2.54 17.99 2.12
CA GLY A 215 2.57 17.06 1.01
C GLY A 215 1.40 17.21 0.05
N ASP A 216 1.46 16.49 -1.09
CA ASP A 216 0.42 16.44 -2.10
C ASP A 216 -0.44 15.18 -1.98
N VAL A 217 -1.73 15.31 -2.27
CA VAL A 217 -2.68 14.18 -2.27
C VAL A 217 -3.52 14.25 -3.53
N GLN A 218 -3.44 13.19 -4.32
CA GLN A 218 -4.22 13.03 -5.55
C GLN A 218 -5.05 11.76 -5.51
N SER A 219 -6.16 11.73 -6.25
CA SER A 219 -7.01 10.55 -6.44
C SER A 219 -7.18 10.30 -7.93
N ILE A 220 -6.98 9.06 -8.34
CA ILE A 220 -7.09 8.61 -9.74
C ILE A 220 -7.93 7.33 -9.85
#